data_72574bdfb49a8fcdd2f4f3a46559cf4e
#
_entry.id   72574bdfb49a8fcdd2f4f3a46559cf4e
#
_cell.length_a   1.000
_cell.length_b   1.000
_cell.length_c   1.000
_cell.angle_alpha   90.00
_cell.angle_beta   90.00
_cell.angle_gamma   90.00
#
_symmetry.space_group_name_H-M   'P 1'
#
loop_
_entity.id
_entity.type
_entity.pdbx_description
1 polymer ?
#
loop_
_entity_poly.entity_id
_entity_poly.type
_entity_poly.pdbx_seq_one_letter_code
_entity_poly.pdbx_strand_id
1 'polypeptide(L)'
;MAIHRSKIEWTDYTWNPVTGCRHGCPYCYARRIADRFRPQACERPEEEPMESLRKGSGMYWLKKPSQIVDQNGHRLRGTPYPKGFAPTFHEYMLSFPQHLEKPSKVFVSSMGDLFGEWVPDTWIEAVFESAKKAPQHTYLFLTKNPQRYYDLAFKKKLPQEKNFWYGTTITGPEQRFFCIRGINTFLSIEPILEPFPVGIVNWPAVPGWIIVGSMTGPGSKRHQPQREWIESINHICAEARTPLFMKNSLRQIWGEDLVQMYPEGMPSWTPGHKAIPHCKACLCRIEYHEGKRGTSIFCKAMGDKHVGARYARTSPPWCPKRADITDFD
;
A
#
# COMPACT_ATOMS: atom_id res chain seq x y z
N MET A 1 11.70 -19.39 -8.40
CA MET A 1 10.87 -18.72 -7.37
C MET A 1 9.48 -18.54 -7.94
N ALA A 2 8.42 -18.98 -7.24
CA ALA A 2 7.07 -18.76 -7.75
C ALA A 2 6.67 -17.30 -7.53
N ILE A 3 6.36 -16.60 -8.61
CA ILE A 3 5.89 -15.22 -8.61
C ILE A 3 4.37 -15.28 -8.39
N HIS A 4 3.90 -14.83 -7.23
CA HIS A 4 2.48 -14.79 -6.91
C HIS A 4 1.96 -13.36 -6.95
N ARG A 5 0.79 -13.18 -7.55
CA ARG A 5 0.06 -11.91 -7.51
C ARG A 5 -0.35 -11.57 -6.08
N SER A 6 -0.37 -10.28 -5.80
CA SER A 6 -0.84 -9.77 -4.52
C SER A 6 -2.35 -9.97 -4.35
N LYS A 7 -2.77 -10.21 -3.09
CA LYS A 7 -4.19 -10.12 -2.69
C LYS A 7 -4.52 -8.73 -2.13
N ILE A 8 -3.54 -7.82 -2.08
CA ILE A 8 -3.73 -6.44 -1.64
C ILE A 8 -4.26 -5.66 -2.83
N GLU A 9 -5.42 -5.04 -2.69
CA GLU A 9 -6.25 -4.53 -3.79
C GLU A 9 -5.59 -3.41 -4.61
N TRP A 10 -4.70 -2.63 -3.99
CA TRP A 10 -4.05 -1.48 -4.60
C TRP A 10 -2.66 -1.77 -5.21
N THR A 11 -2.23 -3.04 -5.24
CA THR A 11 -0.94 -3.45 -5.82
C THR A 11 -1.05 -4.76 -6.59
N ASP A 12 -0.18 -4.98 -7.58
CA ASP A 12 -0.18 -6.18 -8.42
C ASP A 12 0.67 -7.29 -7.81
N TYR A 13 1.81 -6.93 -7.21
CA TYR A 13 2.73 -7.87 -6.56
C TYR A 13 3.21 -7.34 -5.21
N THR A 14 3.61 -8.28 -4.34
CA THR A 14 4.38 -7.96 -3.14
C THR A 14 5.79 -8.49 -3.29
N TRP A 15 6.76 -7.67 -2.94
CA TRP A 15 8.17 -8.00 -2.93
C TRP A 15 8.72 -7.80 -1.52
N ASN A 16 9.23 -8.86 -0.89
CA ASN A 16 9.62 -8.85 0.51
C ASN A 16 11.13 -9.13 0.69
N PRO A 17 12.04 -8.23 0.24
CA PRO A 17 13.47 -8.34 0.49
C PRO A 17 13.83 -8.16 1.96
N VAL A 18 12.96 -7.50 2.74
CA VAL A 18 13.02 -7.41 4.19
C VAL A 18 11.70 -7.85 4.77
N THR A 19 11.72 -8.78 5.72
CA THR A 19 10.58 -9.19 6.52
C THR A 19 10.83 -8.89 8.00
N GLY A 20 9.77 -8.96 8.81
CA GLY A 20 9.86 -8.71 10.25
C GLY A 20 9.83 -7.23 10.62
N CYS A 21 9.39 -6.96 11.85
CA CYS A 21 9.12 -5.60 12.30
C CYS A 21 9.06 -5.54 13.83
N ARG A 22 9.51 -4.41 14.41
CA ARG A 22 9.54 -4.18 15.86
C ARG A 22 8.51 -3.15 16.36
N HIS A 23 7.64 -2.61 15.49
CA HIS A 23 6.61 -1.64 15.90
C HIS A 23 5.59 -2.16 16.92
N GLY A 24 5.38 -3.50 17.00
CA GLY A 24 4.49 -4.08 18.02
C GLY A 24 2.98 -3.85 17.79
N CYS A 25 2.54 -3.49 16.60
CA CYS A 25 1.14 -3.20 16.31
C CYS A 25 0.21 -4.38 16.69
N PRO A 26 -0.84 -4.16 17.50
CA PRO A 26 -1.72 -5.26 17.97
C PRO A 26 -2.55 -5.90 16.84
N TYR A 27 -2.79 -5.16 15.76
CA TYR A 27 -3.54 -5.61 14.57
C TYR A 27 -2.66 -6.17 13.45
N CYS A 28 -1.34 -6.40 13.67
CA CYS A 28 -0.40 -6.77 12.64
C CYS A 28 -0.72 -8.14 12.01
N TYR A 29 -1.16 -8.14 10.75
CA TYR A 29 -1.41 -9.36 9.98
C TYR A 29 -0.11 -10.10 9.63
N ALA A 30 0.97 -9.34 9.34
CA ALA A 30 2.25 -9.90 8.93
C ALA A 30 2.89 -10.74 10.04
N ARG A 31 2.82 -10.27 11.29
CA ARG A 31 3.27 -11.05 12.46
C ARG A 31 2.52 -12.37 12.56
N ARG A 32 1.17 -12.34 12.47
CA ARG A 32 0.35 -13.56 12.54
C ARG A 32 0.68 -14.57 11.43
N ILE A 33 0.99 -14.09 10.23
CA ILE A 33 1.43 -14.95 9.13
C ILE A 33 2.81 -15.51 9.43
N ALA A 34 3.78 -14.69 9.82
CA ALA A 34 5.13 -15.15 10.12
C ALA A 34 5.14 -16.19 11.25
N ASP A 35 4.37 -15.96 12.32
CA ASP A 35 4.25 -16.88 13.46
C ASP A 35 3.64 -18.24 13.07
N ARG A 36 2.75 -18.27 12.06
CA ARG A 36 2.21 -19.54 11.51
C ARG A 36 3.25 -20.36 10.77
N PHE A 37 4.18 -19.70 10.08
CA PHE A 37 5.15 -20.35 9.21
C PHE A 37 6.56 -20.48 9.82
N ARG A 38 6.76 -19.98 11.05
CA ARG A 38 8.00 -20.22 11.79
C ARG A 38 8.18 -21.69 12.16
N PRO A 39 9.40 -22.14 12.50
CA PRO A 39 9.63 -23.46 13.07
C PRO A 39 8.78 -23.67 14.34
N GLN A 40 8.19 -24.86 14.45
CA GLN A 40 7.43 -25.29 15.63
C GLN A 40 8.38 -25.97 16.65
N ALA A 41 7.84 -26.42 17.78
CA ALA A 41 8.64 -26.92 18.92
C ALA A 41 9.64 -28.05 18.56
N CYS A 42 9.28 -28.92 17.62
CA CYS A 42 10.13 -30.06 17.16
C CYS A 42 10.80 -29.81 15.81
N GLU A 43 10.85 -28.56 15.38
CA GLU A 43 11.38 -28.16 14.07
C GLU A 43 12.50 -27.13 14.25
N ARG A 44 13.43 -27.10 13.29
CA ARG A 44 14.50 -26.10 13.25
C ARG A 44 14.84 -25.72 11.81
N PRO A 45 15.46 -24.58 11.58
CA PRO A 45 16.09 -24.32 10.29
C PRO A 45 17.18 -25.37 10.03
N GLU A 46 17.28 -25.85 8.78
CA GLU A 46 18.35 -26.76 8.33
C GLU A 46 19.73 -26.11 8.51
N GLU A 47 19.79 -24.82 8.13
CA GLU A 47 20.95 -23.96 8.37
C GLU A 47 20.49 -22.77 9.21
N GLU A 48 21.22 -22.46 10.27
CA GLU A 48 20.95 -21.28 11.09
C GLU A 48 21.15 -20.00 10.24
N PRO A 49 20.18 -19.08 10.23
CA PRO A 49 20.34 -17.80 9.58
C PRO A 49 21.52 -17.03 10.18
N MET A 50 22.33 -16.43 9.32
CA MET A 50 23.43 -15.57 9.77
C MET A 50 22.85 -14.34 10.49
N GLU A 51 23.29 -14.09 11.70
CA GLU A 51 22.91 -12.89 12.42
C GLU A 51 23.62 -11.67 11.81
N SER A 52 22.85 -10.65 11.47
CA SER A 52 23.35 -9.44 10.81
C SER A 52 23.95 -8.46 11.81
N LEU A 53 24.97 -7.73 11.39
CA LEU A 53 25.69 -6.68 12.11
C LEU A 53 26.51 -7.17 13.31
N ARG A 54 25.89 -7.73 14.32
CA ARG A 54 26.53 -8.22 15.53
C ARG A 54 25.70 -9.35 16.16
N LYS A 55 26.36 -10.22 16.87
CA LYS A 55 25.69 -11.25 17.65
C LYS A 55 24.79 -10.60 18.71
N GLY A 56 23.57 -11.10 18.85
CA GLY A 56 22.58 -10.55 19.78
C GLY A 56 21.78 -9.37 19.21
N SER A 57 21.95 -9.01 17.91
CA SER A 57 21.15 -7.96 17.27
C SER A 57 19.69 -8.36 17.07
N GLY A 58 19.42 -9.67 17.00
CA GLY A 58 18.11 -10.22 16.64
C GLY A 58 17.67 -9.85 15.23
N MET A 59 18.62 -9.61 14.33
CA MET A 59 18.42 -9.36 12.92
C MET A 59 19.18 -10.39 12.11
N TYR A 60 18.57 -10.87 11.02
CA TYR A 60 19.08 -12.02 10.31
C TYR A 60 19.27 -11.75 8.81
N TRP A 61 20.12 -12.52 8.18
CA TRP A 61 20.44 -12.46 6.76
C TRP A 61 20.31 -13.84 6.13
N LEU A 62 19.58 -13.93 5.04
CA LEU A 62 19.38 -15.14 4.25
C LEU A 62 19.88 -14.95 2.82
N LYS A 63 20.93 -15.67 2.42
CA LYS A 63 21.43 -15.71 1.05
C LYS A 63 20.60 -16.61 0.14
N LYS A 64 19.89 -17.59 0.71
CA LYS A 64 19.00 -18.54 0.03
C LYS A 64 17.75 -18.79 0.88
N PRO A 65 16.65 -19.29 0.29
CA PRO A 65 15.46 -19.67 1.05
C PRO A 65 15.81 -20.68 2.15
N SER A 66 15.33 -20.45 3.38
CA SER A 66 15.54 -21.36 4.50
C SER A 66 14.66 -22.61 4.37
N GLN A 67 15.22 -23.76 4.71
CA GLN A 67 14.51 -25.03 4.84
C GLN A 67 14.29 -25.36 6.31
N ILE A 68 13.16 -25.94 6.64
CA ILE A 68 12.85 -26.45 7.98
C ILE A 68 12.99 -27.94 7.96
N VAL A 69 13.66 -28.47 8.98
CA VAL A 69 13.86 -29.90 9.21
C VAL A 69 13.24 -30.33 10.54
N ASP A 70 12.91 -31.61 10.65
CA ASP A 70 12.54 -32.25 11.91
C ASP A 70 13.75 -32.53 12.80
N GLN A 71 13.53 -33.18 13.94
CA GLN A 71 14.59 -33.59 14.87
C GLN A 71 15.63 -34.54 14.26
N ASN A 72 15.24 -35.33 13.26
CA ASN A 72 16.08 -36.31 12.56
C ASN A 72 16.81 -35.70 11.35
N GLY A 73 16.53 -34.43 11.03
CA GLY A 73 17.13 -33.72 9.88
C GLY A 73 16.38 -33.94 8.56
N HIS A 74 15.19 -34.52 8.56
CA HIS A 74 14.38 -34.65 7.37
C HIS A 74 13.73 -33.31 7.00
N ARG A 75 13.83 -32.93 5.73
CA ARG A 75 13.23 -31.68 5.22
C ARG A 75 11.72 -31.75 5.23
N LEU A 76 11.08 -30.75 5.86
CA LEU A 76 9.63 -30.62 5.97
C LEU A 76 9.08 -29.60 4.98
N ARG A 77 9.63 -28.39 4.97
CA ARG A 77 9.15 -27.27 4.14
C ARG A 77 10.15 -26.13 4.07
N GLY A 78 10.00 -25.28 3.06
CA GLY A 78 10.65 -23.97 3.03
C GLY A 78 9.90 -22.94 3.85
N THR A 79 10.62 -21.96 4.42
CA THR A 79 10.03 -20.79 5.08
C THR A 79 10.86 -19.54 4.86
N PRO A 80 10.21 -18.37 4.63
CA PRO A 80 10.87 -17.08 4.71
C PRO A 80 11.00 -16.57 6.16
N TYR A 81 10.47 -17.29 7.16
CA TYR A 81 10.43 -16.87 8.57
C TYR A 81 11.14 -17.82 9.51
N PRO A 82 12.42 -18.18 9.28
CA PRO A 82 13.14 -19.16 10.13
C PRO A 82 13.31 -18.68 11.58
N LYS A 83 13.26 -17.37 11.81
CA LYS A 83 13.30 -16.71 13.14
C LYS A 83 11.99 -15.96 13.45
N GLY A 84 10.85 -16.46 12.94
CA GLY A 84 9.54 -15.85 13.14
C GLY A 84 9.45 -14.45 12.54
N PHE A 85 8.96 -13.48 13.31
CA PHE A 85 8.81 -12.10 12.87
C PHE A 85 10.00 -11.19 13.20
N ALA A 86 11.20 -11.77 13.45
CA ALA A 86 12.44 -11.01 13.61
C ALA A 86 12.85 -10.36 12.27
N PRO A 87 13.40 -9.13 12.29
CA PRO A 87 13.86 -8.47 11.06
C PRO A 87 14.87 -9.33 10.32
N THR A 88 14.56 -9.65 9.05
CA THR A 88 15.36 -10.58 8.23
C THR A 88 15.52 -10.01 6.83
N PHE A 89 16.76 -9.92 6.35
CA PHE A 89 17.11 -9.54 4.99
C PHE A 89 17.23 -10.79 4.11
N HIS A 90 16.48 -10.80 3.01
CA HIS A 90 16.43 -11.88 2.04
C HIS A 90 17.19 -11.48 0.78
N GLU A 91 18.50 -11.62 0.77
CA GLU A 91 19.36 -11.24 -0.36
C GLU A 91 18.92 -11.89 -1.67
N TYR A 92 18.52 -13.16 -1.61
CA TYR A 92 18.04 -13.92 -2.78
C TYR A 92 16.75 -13.34 -3.41
N MET A 93 16.03 -12.45 -2.70
CA MET A 93 14.84 -11.77 -3.20
C MET A 93 15.17 -10.50 -3.99
N LEU A 94 16.42 -10.03 -3.97
CA LEU A 94 16.79 -8.79 -4.65
C LEU A 94 16.59 -8.84 -6.17
N SER A 95 16.72 -10.01 -6.79
CA SER A 95 16.47 -10.16 -8.23
C SER A 95 15.00 -10.25 -8.62
N PHE A 96 14.06 -10.27 -7.64
CA PHE A 96 12.64 -10.49 -7.91
C PHE A 96 12.03 -9.51 -8.93
N PRO A 97 12.25 -8.17 -8.84
CA PRO A 97 11.61 -7.24 -9.77
C PRO A 97 12.01 -7.48 -11.23
N GLN A 98 13.24 -7.92 -11.47
CA GLN A 98 13.75 -8.17 -12.82
C GLN A 98 13.09 -9.38 -13.52
N HIS A 99 12.41 -10.25 -12.75
CA HIS A 99 11.69 -11.41 -13.28
C HIS A 99 10.22 -11.10 -13.60
N LEU A 100 9.75 -9.89 -13.33
CA LEU A 100 8.40 -9.47 -13.70
C LEU A 100 8.40 -8.95 -15.14
N GLU A 101 7.66 -9.62 -16.03
CA GLU A 101 7.65 -9.31 -17.46
C GLU A 101 6.91 -8.03 -17.81
N LYS A 102 5.84 -7.72 -17.05
CA LYS A 102 4.95 -6.58 -17.35
C LYS A 102 5.12 -5.45 -16.34
N PRO A 103 5.03 -4.17 -16.77
CA PRO A 103 4.94 -3.04 -15.85
C PRO A 103 3.89 -3.30 -14.76
N SER A 104 4.26 -3.14 -13.50
CA SER A 104 3.42 -3.55 -12.37
C SER A 104 3.61 -2.65 -11.17
N LYS A 105 2.57 -2.54 -10.34
CA LYS A 105 2.67 -1.94 -9.00
C LYS A 105 3.21 -2.97 -8.03
N VAL A 106 4.37 -2.71 -7.46
CA VAL A 106 5.08 -3.61 -6.53
C VAL A 106 5.11 -3.01 -5.14
N PHE A 107 4.40 -3.61 -4.20
CA PHE A 107 4.46 -3.23 -2.80
C PHE A 107 5.68 -3.85 -2.12
N VAL A 108 6.59 -3.01 -1.64
CA VAL A 108 7.87 -3.43 -1.08
C VAL A 108 7.75 -3.67 0.42
N SER A 109 8.20 -4.85 0.88
CA SER A 109 8.23 -5.26 2.29
C SER A 109 6.86 -5.25 2.98
N SER A 110 5.82 -5.79 2.31
CA SER A 110 4.48 -5.94 2.89
C SER A 110 4.47 -6.82 4.17
N MET A 111 5.51 -7.63 4.38
CA MET A 111 5.69 -8.52 5.53
C MET A 111 6.71 -7.98 6.54
N GLY A 112 6.97 -6.67 6.55
CA GLY A 112 7.90 -6.01 7.44
C GLY A 112 7.75 -4.50 7.39
N ASP A 113 8.77 -3.79 7.89
CA ASP A 113 8.95 -2.36 7.67
C ASP A 113 10.41 -2.10 7.27
N LEU A 114 10.63 -1.81 5.99
CA LEU A 114 11.96 -1.56 5.43
C LEU A 114 12.62 -0.31 6.05
N PHE A 115 11.83 0.63 6.54
CA PHE A 115 12.30 1.91 7.08
C PHE A 115 12.20 1.98 8.60
N GLY A 116 12.00 0.84 9.27
CA GLY A 116 12.11 0.75 10.73
C GLY A 116 13.50 1.21 11.19
N GLU A 117 13.57 1.83 12.36
CA GLU A 117 14.83 2.37 12.91
C GLU A 117 15.95 1.32 13.07
N TRP A 118 15.55 0.06 13.26
CA TRP A 118 16.45 -1.11 13.39
C TRP A 118 17.06 -1.55 12.06
N VAL A 119 16.48 -1.16 10.90
CA VAL A 119 16.94 -1.61 9.58
C VAL A 119 18.19 -0.83 9.15
N PRO A 120 19.30 -1.52 8.81
CA PRO A 120 20.52 -0.86 8.35
C PRO A 120 20.32 -0.11 7.03
N ASP A 121 21.01 1.03 6.87
CA ASP A 121 21.03 1.78 5.61
C ASP A 121 21.43 0.87 4.42
N THR A 122 22.38 -0.05 4.64
CA THR A 122 22.86 -0.97 3.60
C THR A 122 21.79 -1.90 3.03
N TRP A 123 20.81 -2.31 3.85
CA TRP A 123 19.67 -3.11 3.36
C TRP A 123 18.74 -2.26 2.52
N ILE A 124 18.46 -1.03 2.97
CA ILE A 124 17.61 -0.06 2.23
C ILE A 124 18.24 0.27 0.88
N GLU A 125 19.54 0.56 0.86
CA GLU A 125 20.31 0.86 -0.35
C GLU A 125 20.28 -0.32 -1.34
N ALA A 126 20.50 -1.54 -0.87
CA ALA A 126 20.45 -2.75 -1.71
C ALA A 126 19.05 -2.94 -2.35
N VAL A 127 17.98 -2.64 -1.62
CA VAL A 127 16.61 -2.70 -2.12
C VAL A 127 16.37 -1.62 -3.17
N PHE A 128 16.81 -0.39 -2.95
CA PHE A 128 16.69 0.69 -3.93
C PHE A 128 17.47 0.37 -5.22
N GLU A 129 18.71 -0.10 -5.09
CA GLU A 129 19.53 -0.47 -6.25
C GLU A 129 18.90 -1.63 -7.04
N SER A 130 18.28 -2.56 -6.37
CA SER A 130 17.53 -3.63 -7.04
C SER A 130 16.30 -3.10 -7.77
N ALA A 131 15.53 -2.20 -7.18
CA ALA A 131 14.37 -1.58 -7.79
C ALA A 131 14.73 -0.74 -9.02
N LYS A 132 15.84 0.00 -8.98
CA LYS A 132 16.35 0.78 -10.11
C LYS A 132 16.71 -0.07 -11.34
N LYS A 133 17.09 -1.35 -11.14
CA LYS A 133 17.40 -2.29 -12.24
C LYS A 133 16.16 -2.74 -13.01
N ALA A 134 14.95 -2.45 -12.53
CA ALA A 134 13.69 -2.76 -13.20
C ALA A 134 12.76 -1.53 -13.20
N PRO A 135 13.14 -0.46 -13.96
CA PRO A 135 12.46 0.85 -13.91
C PRO A 135 11.05 0.86 -14.50
N GLN A 136 10.67 -0.22 -15.20
CA GLN A 136 9.32 -0.37 -15.76
C GLN A 136 8.23 -0.55 -14.70
N HIS A 137 8.58 -0.88 -13.44
CA HIS A 137 7.63 -1.07 -12.35
C HIS A 137 7.46 0.19 -11.52
N THR A 138 6.28 0.33 -10.89
CA THR A 138 6.04 1.33 -9.85
C THR A 138 6.25 0.67 -8.49
N TYR A 139 7.14 1.23 -7.69
CA TYR A 139 7.47 0.72 -6.36
C TYR A 139 6.77 1.52 -5.28
N LEU A 140 6.02 0.82 -4.44
CA LEU A 140 5.25 1.39 -3.35
C LEU A 140 5.93 1.02 -2.03
N PHE A 141 6.65 1.96 -1.45
CA PHE A 141 7.32 1.82 -0.15
C PHE A 141 6.41 2.35 0.94
N LEU A 142 6.19 1.60 2.01
CA LEU A 142 5.29 2.00 3.09
C LEU A 142 5.95 1.77 4.45
N THR A 143 5.84 2.75 5.34
CA THR A 143 6.42 2.69 6.69
C THR A 143 5.51 3.32 7.74
N LYS A 144 5.70 2.92 8.99
CA LYS A 144 5.19 3.63 10.19
C LYS A 144 6.23 4.57 10.82
N ASN A 145 7.43 4.67 10.22
CA ASN A 145 8.52 5.54 10.64
C ASN A 145 8.84 6.58 9.55
N PRO A 146 7.99 7.62 9.35
CA PRO A 146 8.22 8.63 8.32
C PRO A 146 9.53 9.42 8.53
N GLN A 147 10.02 9.51 9.77
CA GLN A 147 11.28 10.19 10.06
C GLN A 147 12.45 9.59 9.28
N ARG A 148 12.45 8.28 9.05
CA ARG A 148 13.50 7.62 8.26
C ARG A 148 13.59 8.14 6.82
N TYR A 149 12.46 8.47 6.20
CA TYR A 149 12.47 9.10 4.87
C TYR A 149 13.11 10.48 4.90
N TYR A 150 12.79 11.31 5.90
CA TYR A 150 13.43 12.62 6.06
C TYR A 150 14.94 12.50 6.27
N ASP A 151 15.38 11.56 7.10
CA ASP A 151 16.80 11.31 7.38
C ASP A 151 17.55 10.87 6.11
N LEU A 152 16.95 9.97 5.31
CA LEU A 152 17.53 9.53 4.04
C LEU A 152 17.53 10.65 3.00
N ALA A 153 16.48 11.47 2.94
CA ALA A 153 16.41 12.61 2.04
C ALA A 153 17.47 13.67 2.39
N PHE A 154 17.62 13.98 3.68
CA PHE A 154 18.65 14.90 4.16
C PHE A 154 20.07 14.43 3.81
N LYS A 155 20.32 13.13 3.95
CA LYS A 155 21.59 12.47 3.57
C LYS A 155 21.76 12.30 2.05
N LYS A 156 20.80 12.72 1.22
CA LYS A 156 20.75 12.49 -0.25
C LYS A 156 20.78 11.02 -0.64
N LYS A 157 20.26 10.15 0.24
CA LYS A 157 20.18 8.69 0.05
C LYS A 157 18.76 8.20 -0.31
N LEU A 158 17.76 9.08 -0.32
CA LEU A 158 16.40 8.77 -0.76
C LEU A 158 16.31 8.99 -2.27
N PRO A 159 16.14 7.95 -3.10
CA PRO A 159 15.99 8.09 -4.55
C PRO A 159 14.76 8.92 -4.93
N GLN A 160 14.88 9.74 -5.98
CA GLN A 160 13.79 10.59 -6.50
C GLN A 160 13.27 10.08 -7.86
N GLU A 161 13.31 8.77 -8.06
CA GLU A 161 12.81 8.12 -9.26
C GLU A 161 11.31 8.35 -9.43
N LYS A 162 10.86 8.69 -10.63
CA LYS A 162 9.44 8.98 -10.93
C LYS A 162 8.49 7.81 -10.65
N ASN A 163 9.01 6.60 -10.64
CA ASN A 163 8.27 5.37 -10.35
C ASN A 163 8.39 4.90 -8.89
N PHE A 164 9.04 5.68 -8.00
CA PHE A 164 9.11 5.39 -6.56
C PHE A 164 8.10 6.25 -5.82
N TRP A 165 7.29 5.59 -4.98
CA TRP A 165 6.27 6.20 -4.14
C TRP A 165 6.54 5.89 -2.68
N TYR A 166 6.62 6.92 -1.86
CA TYR A 166 6.95 6.82 -0.43
C TYR A 166 5.71 7.07 0.42
N GLY A 167 5.23 6.03 1.06
CA GLY A 167 4.02 6.04 1.85
C GLY A 167 4.25 6.03 3.35
N THR A 168 3.34 6.64 4.06
CA THR A 168 3.28 6.54 5.53
C THR A 168 1.96 5.93 5.95
N THR A 169 2.00 4.98 6.89
CA THR A 169 0.78 4.49 7.54
C THR A 169 0.47 5.34 8.75
N ILE A 170 -0.75 5.89 8.80
CA ILE A 170 -1.32 6.54 9.98
C ILE A 170 -2.66 5.89 10.36
N THR A 171 -3.13 6.11 11.58
CA THR A 171 -4.41 5.61 12.08
C THR A 171 -5.32 6.72 12.62
N GLY A 172 -4.79 7.93 12.73
CA GLY A 172 -5.47 9.15 13.17
C GLY A 172 -4.83 10.40 12.59
N PRO A 173 -5.51 11.57 12.66
CA PRO A 173 -5.13 12.80 11.98
C PRO A 173 -3.88 13.51 12.53
N GLU A 174 -3.56 13.30 13.81
CA GLU A 174 -2.42 13.96 14.47
C GLU A 174 -1.07 13.29 14.20
N GLN A 175 -1.08 12.13 13.54
CA GLN A 175 0.14 11.40 13.26
C GLN A 175 0.92 12.04 12.11
N ARG A 176 2.23 12.12 12.27
CA ARG A 176 3.14 12.63 11.25
C ARG A 176 3.24 11.69 10.07
N PHE A 177 3.34 12.25 8.88
CA PHE A 177 3.59 11.50 7.65
C PHE A 177 4.66 12.21 6.80
N PHE A 178 5.22 11.46 5.85
CA PHE A 178 6.22 11.98 4.93
C PHE A 178 5.54 12.63 3.73
N CYS A 179 5.88 13.90 3.47
CA CYS A 179 5.46 14.60 2.27
C CYS A 179 6.49 15.69 1.94
N ILE A 180 7.12 15.57 0.78
CA ILE A 180 8.09 16.55 0.24
C ILE A 180 7.69 16.87 -1.20
N ARG A 181 7.69 18.16 -1.55
CA ARG A 181 7.39 18.61 -2.90
C ARG A 181 8.38 18.01 -3.92
N GLY A 182 7.85 17.47 -5.02
CA GLY A 182 8.66 16.84 -6.08
C GLY A 182 8.98 15.37 -5.86
N ILE A 183 8.58 14.80 -4.71
CA ILE A 183 8.66 13.36 -4.42
C ILE A 183 7.25 12.77 -4.44
N ASN A 184 7.05 11.62 -5.09
CA ASN A 184 5.77 10.94 -5.06
C ASN A 184 5.52 10.36 -3.67
N THR A 185 4.46 10.82 -3.02
CA THR A 185 4.10 10.38 -1.67
C THR A 185 2.67 9.88 -1.61
N PHE A 186 2.41 8.94 -0.72
CA PHE A 186 1.06 8.46 -0.45
C PHE A 186 0.82 8.24 1.04
N LEU A 187 -0.44 8.26 1.44
CA LEU A 187 -0.84 8.04 2.81
C LEU A 187 -1.73 6.80 2.88
N SER A 188 -1.41 5.88 3.77
CA SER A 188 -2.26 4.73 4.09
C SER A 188 -2.89 4.97 5.46
N ILE A 189 -4.19 5.32 5.48
CA ILE A 189 -4.97 5.45 6.71
C ILE A 189 -5.56 4.07 7.01
N GLU A 190 -4.77 3.21 7.65
CA GLU A 190 -5.11 1.80 7.81
C GLU A 190 -4.50 1.18 9.10
N PRO A 191 -5.37 0.78 10.04
CA PRO A 191 -6.81 1.00 10.08
C PRO A 191 -7.16 2.45 10.43
N ILE A 192 -8.34 2.91 9.98
CA ILE A 192 -8.93 4.16 10.47
C ILE A 192 -9.38 3.92 11.92
N LEU A 193 -8.75 4.59 12.90
CA LEU A 193 -9.07 4.43 14.34
C LEU A 193 -9.65 5.68 14.97
N GLU A 194 -9.54 6.82 14.30
CA GLU A 194 -9.99 8.13 14.80
C GLU A 194 -10.68 8.91 13.69
N PRO A 195 -11.57 9.86 14.03
CA PRO A 195 -12.19 10.75 13.05
C PRO A 195 -11.16 11.68 12.40
N PHE A 196 -11.39 12.04 11.14
CA PHE A 196 -10.63 13.04 10.38
C PHE A 196 -11.54 14.25 10.12
N PRO A 197 -11.61 15.24 11.04
CA PRO A 197 -12.54 16.35 10.91
C PRO A 197 -12.20 17.24 9.72
N VAL A 198 -13.20 17.60 8.93
CA VAL A 198 -13.08 18.56 7.83
C VAL A 198 -12.69 19.92 8.40
N GLY A 199 -11.71 20.59 7.79
CA GLY A 199 -11.24 21.93 8.21
C GLY A 199 -10.23 21.94 9.36
N ILE A 200 -10.01 20.84 10.06
CA ILE A 200 -9.00 20.72 11.13
C ILE A 200 -7.72 20.03 10.63
N VAL A 201 -7.82 19.28 9.53
CA VAL A 201 -6.65 18.60 8.96
C VAL A 201 -5.76 19.63 8.25
N ASN A 202 -4.96 20.33 9.02
CA ASN A 202 -3.97 21.27 8.51
C ASN A 202 -2.70 20.51 8.09
N TRP A 203 -2.83 19.70 7.03
CA TRP A 203 -1.67 19.01 6.49
C TRP A 203 -0.71 20.01 5.84
N PRO A 204 0.58 20.00 6.22
CA PRO A 204 1.56 20.93 5.67
C PRO A 204 1.79 20.75 4.18
N ALA A 205 1.42 19.58 3.65
CA ALA A 205 1.41 19.23 2.24
C ALA A 205 0.42 18.08 2.02
N VAL A 206 -0.19 18.03 0.85
CA VAL A 206 -1.15 16.97 0.50
C VAL A 206 -0.40 15.84 -0.20
N PRO A 207 -0.53 14.58 0.27
CA PRO A 207 0.07 13.43 -0.42
C PRO A 207 -0.57 13.24 -1.80
N GLY A 208 0.21 12.70 -2.74
CA GLY A 208 -0.25 12.46 -4.11
C GLY A 208 -1.28 11.32 -4.25
N TRP A 209 -1.49 10.55 -3.20
CA TRP A 209 -2.47 9.45 -3.14
C TRP A 209 -2.85 9.12 -1.70
N ILE A 210 -4.11 8.76 -1.46
CA ILE A 210 -4.60 8.32 -0.15
C ILE A 210 -5.30 6.98 -0.29
N ILE A 211 -4.90 6.03 0.57
CA ILE A 211 -5.49 4.69 0.69
C ILE A 211 -6.16 4.61 2.05
N VAL A 212 -7.38 4.11 2.12
CA VAL A 212 -8.12 3.99 3.38
C VAL A 212 -8.69 2.60 3.57
N GLY A 213 -8.66 2.11 4.81
CA GLY A 213 -9.20 0.79 5.13
C GLY A 213 -9.55 0.65 6.61
N SER A 214 -10.50 -0.24 6.89
CA SER A 214 -10.84 -0.62 8.26
C SER A 214 -9.92 -1.72 8.78
N MET A 215 -9.92 -1.89 10.11
CA MET A 215 -9.25 -3.02 10.75
C MET A 215 -9.83 -4.34 10.26
N THR A 216 -8.97 -5.33 10.02
CA THR A 216 -9.36 -6.69 9.63
C THR A 216 -8.77 -7.74 10.58
N GLY A 217 -9.40 -8.92 10.62
CA GLY A 217 -8.96 -10.03 11.45
C GLY A 217 -9.55 -10.01 12.88
N PRO A 218 -8.97 -10.77 13.82
CA PRO A 218 -9.50 -10.89 15.19
C PRO A 218 -9.60 -9.53 15.88
N GLY A 219 -10.72 -9.27 16.53
CA GLY A 219 -10.98 -8.01 17.24
C GLY A 219 -11.46 -6.85 16.36
N SER A 220 -11.45 -6.98 15.03
CA SER A 220 -11.81 -5.91 14.10
C SER A 220 -13.21 -5.34 14.31
N LYS A 221 -14.18 -6.15 14.75
CA LYS A 221 -15.56 -5.70 14.97
C LYS A 221 -15.69 -4.56 16.01
N ARG A 222 -14.74 -4.45 16.93
CA ARG A 222 -14.72 -3.40 17.98
C ARG A 222 -14.07 -2.10 17.52
N HIS A 223 -13.41 -2.11 16.37
CA HIS A 223 -12.59 -1.00 15.88
C HIS A 223 -12.95 -0.67 14.42
N GLN A 224 -14.23 -0.73 14.08
CA GLN A 224 -14.68 -0.30 12.77
C GLN A 224 -14.88 1.22 12.78
N PRO A 225 -14.45 1.92 11.71
CA PRO A 225 -14.68 3.35 11.60
C PRO A 225 -16.17 3.64 11.41
N GLN A 226 -16.60 4.83 11.85
CA GLN A 226 -17.91 5.34 11.51
C GLN A 226 -17.94 5.80 10.06
N ARG A 227 -19.13 5.78 9.45
CA ARG A 227 -19.30 6.19 8.05
C ARG A 227 -18.86 7.65 7.83
N GLU A 228 -19.19 8.51 8.75
CA GLU A 228 -18.89 9.95 8.76
C GLU A 228 -17.37 10.20 8.70
N TRP A 229 -16.56 9.33 9.31
CA TRP A 229 -15.09 9.46 9.25
C TRP A 229 -14.57 9.23 7.83
N ILE A 230 -15.17 8.26 7.13
CA ILE A 230 -14.81 7.94 5.74
C ILE A 230 -15.30 9.05 4.79
N GLU A 231 -16.51 9.58 5.03
CA GLU A 231 -17.06 10.71 4.28
C GLU A 231 -16.19 11.96 4.43
N SER A 232 -15.70 12.24 5.63
CA SER A 232 -14.76 13.35 5.88
C SER A 232 -13.45 13.19 5.11
N ILE A 233 -12.85 11.99 5.13
CA ILE A 233 -11.63 11.72 4.35
C ILE A 233 -11.90 11.87 2.84
N ASN A 234 -13.04 11.37 2.35
CA ASN A 234 -13.43 11.51 0.94
C ASN A 234 -13.59 12.99 0.55
N HIS A 235 -14.17 13.81 1.44
CA HIS A 235 -14.30 15.26 1.24
C HIS A 235 -12.93 15.95 1.17
N ILE A 236 -12.04 15.66 2.12
CA ILE A 236 -10.66 16.19 2.13
C ILE A 236 -9.93 15.83 0.82
N CYS A 237 -10.05 14.58 0.35
CA CYS A 237 -9.45 14.14 -0.90
C CYS A 237 -10.03 14.88 -2.12
N ALA A 238 -11.35 15.14 -2.12
CA ALA A 238 -12.02 15.86 -3.20
C ALA A 238 -11.57 17.33 -3.27
N GLU A 239 -11.52 18.03 -2.14
CA GLU A 239 -11.03 19.40 -2.06
C GLU A 239 -9.56 19.53 -2.49
N ALA A 240 -8.72 18.61 -2.03
CA ALA A 240 -7.30 18.56 -2.37
C ALA A 240 -7.01 18.01 -3.77
N ARG A 241 -8.02 17.52 -4.49
CA ARG A 241 -7.89 16.81 -5.77
C ARG A 241 -6.92 15.63 -5.72
N THR A 242 -6.87 14.97 -4.57
CA THR A 242 -6.02 13.80 -4.35
C THR A 242 -6.81 12.52 -4.64
N PRO A 243 -6.28 11.59 -5.47
CA PRO A 243 -6.89 10.29 -5.67
C PRO A 243 -7.10 9.56 -4.35
N LEU A 244 -8.29 8.96 -4.17
CA LEU A 244 -8.64 8.16 -3.00
C LEU A 244 -8.83 6.70 -3.41
N PHE A 245 -8.28 5.77 -2.63
CA PHE A 245 -8.50 4.34 -2.78
C PHE A 245 -9.10 3.76 -1.51
N MET A 246 -10.38 3.41 -1.57
CA MET A 246 -11.09 2.71 -0.50
C MET A 246 -10.91 1.20 -0.65
N LYS A 247 -10.41 0.54 0.39
CA LYS A 247 -10.26 -0.92 0.41
C LYS A 247 -11.60 -1.63 0.58
N ASN A 248 -11.67 -2.87 0.09
CA ASN A 248 -12.86 -3.71 0.21
C ASN A 248 -13.33 -3.92 1.66
N SER A 249 -12.44 -3.76 2.64
CA SER A 249 -12.78 -3.81 4.06
C SER A 249 -13.80 -2.74 4.49
N LEU A 250 -14.00 -1.69 3.68
CA LEU A 250 -14.98 -0.63 3.94
C LEU A 250 -16.36 -0.90 3.34
N ARG A 251 -16.57 -1.98 2.54
CA ARG A 251 -17.85 -2.26 1.88
C ARG A 251 -19.04 -2.32 2.83
N GLN A 252 -18.87 -2.93 4.00
CA GLN A 252 -19.95 -3.06 4.97
C GLN A 252 -20.41 -1.70 5.54
N ILE A 253 -19.55 -0.69 5.51
CA ILE A 253 -19.81 0.65 6.07
C ILE A 253 -20.19 1.63 4.97
N TRP A 254 -19.43 1.61 3.87
CA TRP A 254 -19.59 2.55 2.76
C TRP A 254 -20.66 2.12 1.74
N GLY A 255 -20.75 0.83 1.45
CA GLY A 255 -21.57 0.24 0.40
C GLY A 255 -20.72 -0.31 -0.75
N GLU A 256 -21.40 -0.80 -1.80
CA GLU A 256 -20.73 -1.47 -2.93
C GLU A 256 -19.91 -0.53 -3.83
N ASP A 257 -20.29 0.76 -3.92
CA ASP A 257 -19.67 1.73 -4.81
C ASP A 257 -18.43 2.39 -4.14
N LEU A 258 -17.41 1.62 -3.85
CA LEU A 258 -16.14 2.13 -3.29
C LEU A 258 -15.43 3.07 -4.27
N VAL A 259 -14.87 4.15 -3.75
CA VAL A 259 -13.96 5.02 -4.51
C VAL A 259 -12.62 4.33 -4.61
N GLN A 260 -12.17 3.96 -5.82
CA GLN A 260 -10.91 3.25 -6.04
C GLN A 260 -10.12 3.91 -7.17
N MET A 261 -9.50 5.06 -6.85
CA MET A 261 -8.74 5.86 -7.80
C MET A 261 -7.25 5.65 -7.62
N TYR A 262 -6.53 5.68 -8.73
CA TYR A 262 -5.06 5.66 -8.76
C TYR A 262 -4.54 7.02 -9.25
N PRO A 263 -3.31 7.43 -8.85
CA PRO A 263 -2.63 8.56 -9.43
C PRO A 263 -2.44 8.41 -10.94
N GLU A 264 -2.45 9.56 -11.64
CA GLU A 264 -2.17 9.60 -13.07
C GLU A 264 -0.77 9.02 -13.38
N GLY A 265 -0.66 8.26 -14.48
CA GLY A 265 0.61 7.61 -14.89
C GLY A 265 0.99 6.36 -14.08
N MET A 266 0.23 5.98 -13.04
CA MET A 266 0.44 4.71 -12.37
C MET A 266 -0.13 3.56 -13.21
N PRO A 267 0.58 2.43 -13.40
CA PRO A 267 0.07 1.31 -14.20
C PRO A 267 -1.33 0.88 -13.73
N SER A 268 -2.31 0.96 -14.63
CA SER A 268 -3.72 0.67 -14.32
C SER A 268 -4.07 -0.81 -14.46
N TRP A 269 -3.09 -1.68 -14.66
CA TRP A 269 -3.35 -3.09 -14.93
C TRP A 269 -3.78 -3.83 -13.66
N THR A 270 -5.10 -3.97 -13.49
CA THR A 270 -5.72 -4.98 -12.64
C THR A 270 -6.41 -6.00 -13.53
N PRO A 271 -6.03 -7.29 -13.48
CA PRO A 271 -6.74 -8.32 -14.22
C PRO A 271 -8.19 -8.38 -13.74
N GLY A 272 -9.14 -8.09 -14.62
CA GLY A 272 -10.56 -8.28 -14.40
C GLY A 272 -11.36 -7.06 -13.94
N HIS A 273 -10.74 -5.96 -13.55
CA HIS A 273 -11.45 -4.71 -13.35
C HIS A 273 -10.97 -3.67 -14.39
N LYS A 274 -11.72 -3.55 -15.50
CA LYS A 274 -11.77 -2.28 -16.23
C LYS A 274 -12.32 -1.28 -15.22
N ALA A 275 -11.46 -0.49 -14.58
CA ALA A 275 -11.89 0.62 -13.76
C ALA A 275 -12.47 1.68 -14.71
N ILE A 276 -13.68 1.46 -15.14
CA ILE A 276 -14.48 2.52 -15.80
C ILE A 276 -14.74 3.53 -14.69
N PRO A 277 -14.21 4.77 -14.76
CA PRO A 277 -14.48 5.76 -13.74
C PRO A 277 -15.97 5.97 -13.66
N HIS A 278 -16.59 5.64 -12.53
CA HIS A 278 -18.01 5.89 -12.32
C HIS A 278 -18.22 7.37 -12.07
N CYS A 279 -19.12 8.00 -12.80
CA CYS A 279 -19.43 9.42 -12.57
C CYS A 279 -19.89 9.68 -11.12
N LYS A 280 -20.53 8.70 -10.47
CA LYS A 280 -20.94 8.78 -9.06
C LYS A 280 -19.76 8.90 -8.08
N ALA A 281 -18.58 8.39 -8.44
CA ALA A 281 -17.35 8.42 -7.62
C ALA A 281 -16.28 9.39 -8.18
N CYS A 282 -16.59 10.14 -9.23
CA CYS A 282 -15.64 11.01 -9.90
C CYS A 282 -15.44 12.32 -9.13
N LEU A 283 -14.19 12.76 -8.93
CA LEU A 283 -13.85 14.05 -8.31
C LEU A 283 -14.33 15.28 -9.11
N CYS A 284 -14.64 15.11 -10.39
CA CYS A 284 -15.21 16.18 -11.24
C CYS A 284 -16.73 16.24 -11.17
N ARG A 285 -17.36 15.46 -10.31
CA ARG A 285 -18.81 15.42 -10.13
C ARG A 285 -19.27 16.62 -9.32
N ILE A 286 -20.32 17.27 -9.77
CA ILE A 286 -21.10 18.24 -9.00
C ILE A 286 -22.51 17.70 -8.89
N GLU A 287 -23.08 17.73 -7.69
CA GLU A 287 -24.47 17.38 -7.45
C GLU A 287 -25.28 18.64 -7.14
N TYR A 288 -26.41 18.77 -7.84
CA TYR A 288 -27.43 19.77 -7.52
C TYR A 288 -28.68 19.06 -6.99
N HIS A 289 -29.09 19.40 -5.78
CA HIS A 289 -30.31 18.89 -5.18
C HIS A 289 -31.48 19.77 -5.58
N GLU A 290 -32.38 19.26 -6.41
CA GLU A 290 -33.58 19.96 -6.89
C GLU A 290 -34.84 19.64 -6.03
N GLY A 291 -34.72 19.70 -4.72
CA GLY A 291 -35.83 19.44 -3.80
C GLY A 291 -36.49 18.08 -4.05
N LYS A 292 -37.82 18.05 -4.26
CA LYS A 292 -38.58 16.79 -4.46
C LYS A 292 -38.30 16.09 -5.81
N ARG A 293 -37.56 16.69 -6.74
CA ARG A 293 -37.26 16.13 -8.08
C ARG A 293 -36.02 15.25 -8.12
N GLY A 294 -35.27 15.17 -7.02
CA GLY A 294 -34.06 14.33 -6.93
C GLY A 294 -32.75 15.09 -7.11
N THR A 295 -31.67 14.35 -7.36
CA THR A 295 -30.33 14.89 -7.50
C THR A 295 -29.87 14.81 -8.96
N SER A 296 -29.50 15.95 -9.55
CA SER A 296 -28.87 16.03 -10.87
C SER A 296 -27.35 16.03 -10.73
N ILE A 297 -26.66 15.25 -11.58
CA ILE A 297 -25.19 15.11 -11.57
C ILE A 297 -24.62 15.83 -12.80
N PHE A 298 -23.59 16.64 -12.58
CA PHE A 298 -22.87 17.38 -13.62
C PHE A 298 -21.37 17.08 -13.55
N CYS A 299 -20.66 17.24 -14.67
CA CYS A 299 -19.23 17.03 -14.78
C CYS A 299 -18.49 18.36 -14.92
N LYS A 300 -17.78 18.80 -13.89
CA LYS A 300 -17.00 20.05 -13.89
C LYS A 300 -15.87 20.05 -14.91
N ALA A 301 -15.22 18.91 -15.14
CA ALA A 301 -14.13 18.80 -16.14
C ALA A 301 -14.60 19.03 -17.57
N MET A 302 -15.91 19.00 -17.83
CA MET A 302 -16.53 19.23 -19.13
C MET A 302 -17.47 20.45 -19.13
N GLY A 303 -17.17 21.46 -18.30
CA GLY A 303 -17.95 22.69 -18.23
C GLY A 303 -19.38 22.44 -17.75
N ASP A 304 -19.55 21.74 -16.65
CA ASP A 304 -20.83 21.43 -16.00
C ASP A 304 -21.82 20.66 -16.90
N LYS A 305 -21.30 19.78 -17.77
CA LYS A 305 -22.11 18.93 -18.61
C LYS A 305 -22.93 17.93 -17.80
N HIS A 306 -24.25 17.89 -18.03
CA HIS A 306 -25.16 16.98 -17.34
C HIS A 306 -24.81 15.50 -17.57
N VAL A 307 -24.77 14.72 -16.49
CA VAL A 307 -24.52 13.28 -16.49
C VAL A 307 -25.86 12.56 -16.30
N GLY A 308 -26.35 11.89 -17.33
CA GLY A 308 -27.60 11.14 -17.23
C GLY A 308 -27.50 10.00 -16.19
N ALA A 309 -28.62 9.66 -15.54
CA ALA A 309 -28.71 8.65 -14.47
C ALA A 309 -28.13 7.28 -14.87
N ARG A 310 -28.20 6.90 -16.14
CA ARG A 310 -27.61 5.65 -16.68
C ARG A 310 -26.09 5.56 -16.52
N TYR A 311 -25.41 6.70 -16.35
CA TYR A 311 -23.95 6.75 -16.17
C TYR A 311 -23.52 6.85 -14.70
N ALA A 312 -24.47 6.73 -13.75
CA ALA A 312 -24.12 6.73 -12.33
C ALA A 312 -23.11 5.63 -11.96
N ARG A 313 -23.19 4.47 -12.64
CA ARG A 313 -22.29 3.31 -12.45
C ARG A 313 -21.25 3.15 -13.58
N THR A 314 -21.21 4.06 -14.55
CA THR A 314 -20.26 4.06 -15.67
C THR A 314 -19.90 5.50 -16.00
N SER A 315 -18.96 5.73 -16.93
CA SER A 315 -18.70 7.06 -17.47
C SER A 315 -19.41 7.25 -18.80
N PRO A 316 -19.88 8.49 -19.11
CA PRO A 316 -20.43 8.80 -20.43
C PRO A 316 -19.37 8.63 -21.54
N PRO A 317 -19.78 8.36 -22.80
CA PRO A 317 -18.84 8.23 -23.93
C PRO A 317 -17.93 9.45 -24.15
N TRP A 318 -18.39 10.63 -23.77
CA TRP A 318 -17.67 11.90 -23.88
C TRP A 318 -16.76 12.21 -22.67
N CYS A 319 -16.66 11.34 -21.67
CA CYS A 319 -15.83 11.56 -20.50
C CYS A 319 -14.34 11.51 -20.89
N PRO A 320 -13.52 12.56 -20.61
CA PRO A 320 -12.12 12.57 -20.96
C PRO A 320 -11.33 11.44 -20.29
N LYS A 321 -11.73 11.03 -19.09
CA LYS A 321 -11.13 9.89 -18.39
C LYS A 321 -11.46 8.52 -18.99
N ARG A 322 -12.36 8.46 -19.99
CA ARG A 322 -12.69 7.24 -20.73
C ARG A 322 -11.86 7.10 -22.01
N ALA A 323 -11.39 8.21 -22.57
CA ALA A 323 -10.53 8.20 -23.76
C ALA A 323 -9.19 7.50 -23.48
N ASP A 324 -8.69 7.56 -22.23
CA ASP A 324 -7.46 6.91 -21.84
C ASP A 324 -7.55 5.36 -21.75
N ILE A 325 -8.75 4.78 -22.03
CA ILE A 325 -9.01 3.33 -21.91
C ILE A 325 -9.09 2.65 -23.29
N THR A 326 -9.21 3.41 -24.37
CA THR A 326 -9.51 2.86 -25.71
C THR A 326 -8.28 2.60 -26.58
N ASP A 327 -7.06 2.93 -26.14
CA ASP A 327 -5.84 2.79 -26.94
C ASP A 327 -4.99 1.53 -26.63
N PHE A 328 -5.62 0.48 -26.08
CA PHE A 328 -4.96 -0.82 -25.91
C PHE A 328 -5.91 -1.96 -26.33
N ASP A 329 -6.07 -2.14 -27.63
CA ASP A 329 -6.39 -3.43 -28.23
C ASP A 329 -5.12 -4.18 -28.64
#